data_f0f65f4e9ff8e797936d10a2168155cb
#
_entry.id   f0f65f4e9ff8e797936d10a2168155cb
#
_cell.length_a   1.000
_cell.length_b   1.000
_cell.length_c   1.000
_cell.angle_alpha   90.00
_cell.angle_beta   90.00
_cell.angle_gamma   90.00
#
_symmetry.space_group_name_H-M   'P 1'
#
loop_
_entity.id
_entity.type
_entity.pdbx_description
1 polymer ?
#
loop_
_entity_poly.entity_id
_entity_poly.type
_entity_poly.pdbx_seq_one_letter_code
_entity_poly.pdbx_strand_id
1 'polypeptide(L)'
;GKAVLFKEFGGVNAVPICLDTQDTEEIIKSVVNIAPAFGGINLEDISAPRCFEIETRLKELLNIPVFHDDQHGTAIVVLAGIINALKVTGKKKEDCRVVVNGAGSAGVAITKLLLTYGFPHITMCDINGIISKSSPNLNWMQQQMTEVTNLEERTGTLADALKGADIFVGVSAPNMVASMNKDAILFAMANPVPEIMPDLAKEAGAKVVGTGRSDFPNQVNNVVAFPGIFKGALEGRATQITEEMKLA
;
A
#
# COMPACT_ATOMS: atom_id res chain seq x y z
N GLY A 1 12.52 9.52 13.33
CA GLY A 1 11.70 8.31 13.57
C GLY A 1 12.20 7.13 12.78
N LYS A 2 12.12 7.13 11.45
CA LYS A 2 12.42 5.98 10.58
C LYS A 2 13.83 5.36 10.81
N ALA A 3 14.87 6.18 10.89
CA ALA A 3 16.25 5.69 11.13
C ALA A 3 16.41 4.93 12.47
N VAL A 4 15.71 5.37 13.52
CA VAL A 4 15.70 4.69 14.82
C VAL A 4 15.02 3.32 14.70
N LEU A 5 13.91 3.24 13.96
CA LEU A 5 13.18 1.98 13.74
C LEU A 5 14.01 0.97 12.93
N PHE A 6 14.74 1.43 11.91
CA PHE A 6 15.71 0.60 11.18
C PHE A 6 16.76 0.00 12.11
N LYS A 7 17.30 0.82 13.02
CA LYS A 7 18.34 0.36 13.95
C LYS A 7 17.78 -0.59 14.99
N GLU A 8 16.66 -0.23 15.64
CA GLU A 8 16.08 -0.98 16.75
C GLU A 8 15.56 -2.35 16.29
N PHE A 9 14.81 -2.40 15.18
CA PHE A 9 14.16 -3.64 14.75
C PHE A 9 14.94 -4.41 13.68
N GLY A 10 15.78 -3.76 12.90
CA GLY A 10 16.55 -4.39 11.83
C GLY A 10 18.05 -4.51 12.11
N GLY A 11 18.58 -3.78 13.10
CA GLY A 11 20.02 -3.64 13.29
C GLY A 11 20.71 -2.84 12.18
N VAL A 12 19.94 -2.24 11.28
CA VAL A 12 20.42 -1.50 10.10
C VAL A 12 20.73 -0.05 10.47
N ASN A 13 21.90 0.43 10.09
CA ASN A 13 22.23 1.84 10.22
C ASN A 13 21.61 2.62 9.06
N ALA A 14 20.75 3.58 9.36
CA ALA A 14 20.10 4.43 8.39
C ALA A 14 20.43 5.91 8.65
N VAL A 15 20.69 6.64 7.57
CA VAL A 15 20.98 8.07 7.60
C VAL A 15 19.87 8.81 6.87
N PRO A 16 19.08 9.67 7.54
CA PRO A 16 18.06 10.47 6.89
C PRO A 16 18.72 11.58 6.06
N ILE A 17 18.30 11.68 4.79
CA ILE A 17 18.74 12.74 3.88
C ILE A 17 17.47 13.42 3.34
N CYS A 18 17.29 14.68 3.69
CA CYS A 18 16.20 15.50 3.22
C CYS A 18 16.67 16.37 2.05
N LEU A 19 15.99 16.24 0.91
CA LEU A 19 16.29 17.05 -0.29
C LEU A 19 15.33 18.24 -0.34
N ASP A 20 15.87 19.43 -0.61
CA ASP A 20 15.09 20.65 -0.80
C ASP A 20 14.66 20.80 -2.29
N THR A 21 14.01 19.76 -2.81
CA THR A 21 13.47 19.77 -4.17
C THR A 21 12.31 18.80 -4.30
N GLN A 22 11.42 19.09 -5.24
CA GLN A 22 10.34 18.21 -5.67
C GLN A 22 10.48 17.81 -7.15
N ASP A 23 11.55 18.26 -7.80
CA ASP A 23 11.82 17.92 -9.20
C ASP A 23 12.32 16.48 -9.33
N THR A 24 11.71 15.73 -10.24
CA THR A 24 12.00 14.30 -10.48
C THR A 24 13.47 14.08 -10.88
N GLU A 25 14.00 14.89 -11.77
CA GLU A 25 15.38 14.74 -12.28
C GLU A 25 16.40 15.09 -11.18
N GLU A 26 16.14 16.14 -10.42
CA GLU A 26 17.01 16.52 -9.31
C GLU A 26 17.04 15.48 -8.21
N ILE A 27 15.88 14.88 -7.86
CA ILE A 27 15.79 13.79 -6.88
C ILE A 27 16.60 12.58 -7.38
N ILE A 28 16.38 12.12 -8.60
CA ILE A 28 17.08 10.97 -9.16
C ILE A 28 18.60 11.22 -9.19
N LYS A 29 19.04 12.37 -9.70
CA LYS A 29 20.45 12.75 -9.75
C LYS A 29 21.09 12.79 -8.37
N SER A 30 20.39 13.36 -7.39
CA SER A 30 20.88 13.43 -6.01
C SER A 30 21.07 12.06 -5.41
N VAL A 31 20.07 11.17 -5.55
CA VAL A 31 20.14 9.80 -5.04
C VAL A 31 21.26 9.01 -5.71
N VAL A 32 21.40 9.10 -7.02
CA VAL A 32 22.49 8.42 -7.77
C VAL A 32 23.86 8.88 -7.27
N ASN A 33 24.03 10.19 -7.03
CA ASN A 33 25.30 10.76 -6.59
C ASN A 33 25.72 10.30 -5.19
N ILE A 34 24.76 10.07 -4.28
CA ILE A 34 25.05 9.62 -2.91
C ILE A 34 25.05 8.10 -2.74
N ALA A 35 24.45 7.37 -3.66
CA ALA A 35 24.29 5.91 -3.62
C ALA A 35 25.58 5.12 -3.34
N PRO A 36 26.79 5.53 -3.84
CA PRO A 36 28.04 4.83 -3.56
C PRO A 36 28.40 4.71 -2.06
N ALA A 37 27.79 5.54 -1.20
CA ALA A 37 28.00 5.49 0.26
C ALA A 37 27.09 4.51 0.99
N PHE A 38 26.12 3.89 0.28
CA PHE A 38 25.03 3.13 0.91
C PHE A 38 24.89 1.72 0.32
N GLY A 39 24.36 0.82 1.15
CA GLY A 39 23.98 -0.53 0.72
C GLY A 39 22.54 -0.65 0.23
N GLY A 40 21.73 0.39 0.38
CA GLY A 40 20.32 0.44 -0.08
C GLY A 40 19.74 1.82 0.09
N ILE A 41 18.66 2.09 -0.62
CA ILE A 41 17.93 3.37 -0.60
C ILE A 41 16.47 3.13 -0.21
N ASN A 42 16.02 3.80 0.83
CA ASN A 42 14.61 3.87 1.20
C ASN A 42 14.05 5.24 0.80
N LEU A 43 13.05 5.24 -0.07
CA LEU A 43 12.35 6.44 -0.50
C LEU A 43 11.14 6.67 0.42
N GLU A 44 10.94 7.92 0.83
CA GLU A 44 9.85 8.34 1.72
C GLU A 44 9.24 9.66 1.23
N ASP A 45 7.97 9.86 1.51
CA ASP A 45 7.25 11.14 1.35
C ASP A 45 7.27 11.72 -0.08
N ILE A 46 7.42 10.87 -1.10
CA ILE A 46 7.34 11.27 -2.50
C ILE A 46 5.92 11.01 -3.02
N SER A 47 5.22 12.07 -3.41
CA SER A 47 3.83 11.97 -3.87
C SER A 47 3.68 11.27 -5.22
N ALA A 48 2.55 10.57 -5.42
CA ALA A 48 2.14 10.07 -6.72
C ALA A 48 1.77 11.23 -7.67
N PRO A 49 1.98 11.07 -9.01
CA PRO A 49 2.50 9.89 -9.67
C PRO A 49 4.03 9.82 -9.78
N ARG A 50 4.77 10.89 -9.41
CA ARG A 50 6.24 10.97 -9.61
C ARG A 50 7.01 9.91 -8.81
N CYS A 51 6.49 9.46 -7.65
CA CYS A 51 7.13 8.41 -6.87
C CYS A 51 7.34 7.11 -7.67
N PHE A 52 6.41 6.76 -8.55
CA PHE A 52 6.51 5.57 -9.39
C PHE A 52 7.64 5.68 -10.41
N GLU A 53 7.76 6.85 -11.04
CA GLU A 53 8.84 7.12 -12.00
C GLU A 53 10.20 7.12 -11.33
N ILE A 54 10.33 7.86 -10.22
CA ILE A 54 11.58 7.99 -9.46
C ILE A 54 12.08 6.61 -9.02
N GLU A 55 11.21 5.81 -8.41
CA GLU A 55 11.59 4.46 -7.96
C GLU A 55 12.02 3.56 -9.11
N THR A 56 11.24 3.54 -10.20
CA THR A 56 11.53 2.71 -11.36
C THR A 56 12.90 3.05 -11.97
N ARG A 57 13.15 4.34 -12.20
CA ARG A 57 14.41 4.80 -12.78
C ARG A 57 15.60 4.57 -11.86
N LEU A 58 15.44 4.76 -10.54
CA LEU A 58 16.51 4.46 -9.58
C LEU A 58 16.85 2.97 -9.53
N LYS A 59 15.87 2.08 -9.64
CA LYS A 59 16.10 0.62 -9.73
C LYS A 59 16.87 0.22 -10.99
N GLU A 60 16.70 0.95 -12.08
CA GLU A 60 17.46 0.73 -13.34
C GLU A 60 18.89 1.28 -13.25
N LEU A 61 19.09 2.38 -12.54
CA LEU A 61 20.38 3.09 -12.47
C LEU A 61 21.32 2.56 -11.38
N LEU A 62 20.79 1.92 -10.34
CA LEU A 62 21.53 1.50 -9.15
C LEU A 62 21.62 -0.03 -9.04
N ASN A 63 22.78 -0.50 -8.58
CA ASN A 63 23.02 -1.92 -8.26
C ASN A 63 22.84 -2.24 -6.76
N ILE A 64 22.09 -1.42 -6.06
CA ILE A 64 21.68 -1.60 -4.65
C ILE A 64 20.17 -1.54 -4.56
N PRO A 65 19.53 -2.19 -3.57
CA PRO A 65 18.08 -2.19 -3.46
C PRO A 65 17.54 -0.77 -3.25
N VAL A 66 16.55 -0.41 -4.06
CA VAL A 66 15.74 0.81 -3.93
C VAL A 66 14.32 0.37 -3.56
N PHE A 67 13.78 0.94 -2.51
CA PHE A 67 12.48 0.57 -1.96
C PHE A 67 11.73 1.83 -1.52
N HIS A 68 10.48 1.95 -1.92
CA HIS A 68 9.61 3.04 -1.47
C HIS A 68 8.65 2.49 -0.41
N ASP A 69 8.89 2.82 0.84
CA ASP A 69 8.18 2.20 1.95
C ASP A 69 6.68 2.56 1.99
N ASP A 70 6.31 3.80 1.65
CA ASP A 70 4.89 4.21 1.56
C ASP A 70 4.11 3.43 0.51
N GLN A 71 4.80 2.87 -0.48
CA GLN A 71 4.20 1.96 -1.46
C GLN A 71 4.26 0.52 -0.96
N HIS A 72 5.45 -0.03 -0.93
CA HIS A 72 5.67 -1.47 -0.82
C HIS A 72 5.59 -1.97 0.62
N GLY A 73 6.11 -1.22 1.60
CA GLY A 73 5.99 -1.59 3.01
C GLY A 73 4.53 -1.66 3.44
N THR A 74 3.75 -0.65 3.04
CA THR A 74 2.30 -0.63 3.28
C THR A 74 1.58 -1.78 2.56
N ALA A 75 1.91 -2.04 1.29
CA ALA A 75 1.29 -3.13 0.53
C ALA A 75 1.56 -4.51 1.16
N ILE A 76 2.79 -4.76 1.62
CA ILE A 76 3.19 -6.03 2.25
C ILE A 76 2.39 -6.27 3.54
N VAL A 77 2.32 -5.29 4.44
CA VAL A 77 1.60 -5.46 5.70
C VAL A 77 0.09 -5.60 5.51
N VAL A 78 -0.47 -4.90 4.52
CA VAL A 78 -1.89 -5.05 4.16
C VAL A 78 -2.15 -6.46 3.63
N LEU A 79 -1.33 -6.96 2.69
CA LEU A 79 -1.49 -8.33 2.17
C LEU A 79 -1.35 -9.37 3.27
N ALA A 80 -0.33 -9.26 4.14
CA ALA A 80 -0.13 -10.17 5.27
C ALA A 80 -1.35 -10.17 6.21
N GLY A 81 -1.90 -8.99 6.49
CA GLY A 81 -3.13 -8.85 7.27
C GLY A 81 -4.33 -9.53 6.59
N ILE A 82 -4.52 -9.30 5.29
CA ILE A 82 -5.62 -9.92 4.51
C ILE A 82 -5.49 -11.45 4.48
N ILE A 83 -4.31 -12.00 4.25
CA ILE A 83 -4.07 -13.46 4.25
C ILE A 83 -4.53 -14.08 5.58
N ASN A 84 -4.21 -13.44 6.70
CA ASN A 84 -4.63 -13.93 8.02
C ASN A 84 -6.12 -13.69 8.27
N ALA A 85 -6.68 -12.58 7.81
CA ALA A 85 -8.10 -12.31 7.91
C ALA A 85 -8.96 -13.30 7.10
N LEU A 86 -8.49 -13.75 5.93
CA LEU A 86 -9.14 -14.81 5.16
C LEU A 86 -9.21 -16.12 5.94
N LYS A 87 -8.15 -16.49 6.67
CA LYS A 87 -8.16 -17.69 7.55
C LYS A 87 -9.20 -17.57 8.66
N VAL A 88 -9.33 -16.39 9.27
CA VAL A 88 -10.29 -16.13 10.35
C VAL A 88 -11.74 -16.15 9.85
N THR A 89 -11.99 -15.63 8.65
CA THR A 89 -13.33 -15.53 8.07
C THR A 89 -13.74 -16.76 7.25
N GLY A 90 -12.79 -17.62 6.89
CA GLY A 90 -13.02 -18.76 6.00
C GLY A 90 -13.31 -18.36 4.54
N LYS A 91 -13.07 -17.10 4.18
CA LYS A 91 -13.28 -16.61 2.81
C LYS A 91 -12.13 -17.06 1.89
N LYS A 92 -12.45 -17.27 0.62
CA LYS A 92 -11.48 -17.59 -0.42
C LYS A 92 -11.18 -16.32 -1.23
N LYS A 93 -9.92 -16.07 -1.53
CA LYS A 93 -9.49 -14.85 -2.25
C LYS A 93 -10.13 -14.74 -3.62
N GLU A 94 -10.38 -15.87 -4.29
CA GLU A 94 -10.97 -15.95 -5.63
C GLU A 94 -12.41 -15.42 -5.66
N ASP A 95 -13.12 -15.54 -4.55
CA ASP A 95 -14.53 -15.15 -4.41
C ASP A 95 -14.69 -13.74 -3.81
N CYS A 96 -13.62 -13.17 -3.27
CA CYS A 96 -13.67 -11.89 -2.56
C CYS A 96 -13.71 -10.69 -3.52
N ARG A 97 -14.64 -9.77 -3.26
CA ARG A 97 -14.65 -8.42 -3.83
C ARG A 97 -13.89 -7.47 -2.92
N VAL A 98 -12.83 -6.87 -3.44
CA VAL A 98 -11.95 -5.96 -2.70
C VAL A 98 -12.19 -4.53 -3.17
N VAL A 99 -12.35 -3.62 -2.23
CA VAL A 99 -12.40 -2.18 -2.47
C VAL A 99 -11.18 -1.52 -1.85
N VAL A 100 -10.39 -0.84 -2.67
CA VAL A 100 -9.25 -0.02 -2.24
C VAL A 100 -9.61 1.44 -2.41
N ASN A 101 -9.78 2.16 -1.31
CA ASN A 101 -10.11 3.57 -1.31
C ASN A 101 -8.86 4.43 -1.14
N GLY A 102 -8.51 5.13 -2.19
CA GLY A 102 -7.29 5.92 -2.35
C GLY A 102 -6.44 5.38 -3.50
N ALA A 103 -6.30 6.18 -4.56
CA ALA A 103 -5.55 5.82 -5.77
C ALA A 103 -4.21 6.58 -5.85
N GLY A 104 -3.59 6.81 -4.71
CA GLY A 104 -2.24 7.35 -4.57
C GLY A 104 -1.18 6.24 -4.53
N SER A 105 0.01 6.58 -4.03
CA SER A 105 1.16 5.66 -3.97
C SER A 105 0.86 4.34 -3.26
N ALA A 106 0.31 4.40 -2.05
CA ALA A 106 -0.01 3.22 -1.26
C ALA A 106 -1.14 2.38 -1.91
N GLY A 107 -2.26 3.01 -2.30
CA GLY A 107 -3.39 2.29 -2.88
C GLY A 107 -3.06 1.56 -4.18
N VAL A 108 -2.26 2.18 -5.04
CA VAL A 108 -1.76 1.54 -6.27
C VAL A 108 -0.86 0.34 -5.94
N ALA A 109 0.08 0.50 -5.00
CA ALA A 109 0.99 -0.59 -4.62
C ALA A 109 0.24 -1.76 -3.95
N ILE A 110 -0.72 -1.47 -3.06
CA ILE A 110 -1.60 -2.47 -2.44
C ILE A 110 -2.35 -3.23 -3.53
N THR A 111 -2.98 -2.52 -4.46
CA THR A 111 -3.76 -3.12 -5.55
C THR A 111 -2.90 -4.02 -6.43
N LYS A 112 -1.72 -3.56 -6.84
CA LYS A 112 -0.78 -4.37 -7.65
C LYS A 112 -0.38 -5.66 -6.91
N LEU A 113 -0.03 -5.56 -5.63
CA LEU A 113 0.39 -6.73 -4.86
C LEU A 113 -0.77 -7.72 -4.63
N LEU A 114 -1.99 -7.23 -4.40
CA LEU A 114 -3.18 -8.07 -4.31
C LEU A 114 -3.49 -8.80 -5.63
N LEU A 115 -3.38 -8.12 -6.77
CA LEU A 115 -3.52 -8.74 -8.10
C LEU A 115 -2.47 -9.82 -8.31
N THR A 116 -1.20 -9.55 -7.99
CA THR A 116 -0.10 -10.52 -8.09
C THR A 116 -0.32 -11.73 -7.17
N TYR A 117 -0.88 -11.51 -5.99
CA TYR A 117 -1.26 -12.61 -5.07
C TYR A 117 -2.47 -13.42 -5.57
N GLY A 118 -3.26 -12.88 -6.51
CA GLY A 118 -4.34 -13.58 -7.19
C GLY A 118 -5.75 -13.20 -6.73
N PHE A 119 -5.98 -11.97 -6.29
CA PHE A 119 -7.33 -11.43 -6.13
C PHE A 119 -7.85 -10.93 -7.48
N PRO A 120 -8.95 -11.52 -8.03
CA PRO A 120 -9.43 -11.15 -9.36
C PRO A 120 -10.39 -9.95 -9.38
N HIS A 121 -11.05 -9.64 -8.26
CA HIS A 121 -12.13 -8.67 -8.19
C HIS A 121 -11.75 -7.47 -7.32
N ILE A 122 -11.00 -6.53 -7.88
CA ILE A 122 -10.57 -5.32 -7.17
C ILE A 122 -11.20 -4.10 -7.83
N THR A 123 -11.80 -3.23 -7.01
CA THR A 123 -12.31 -1.91 -7.39
C THR A 123 -11.51 -0.85 -6.64
N MET A 124 -10.91 0.09 -7.37
CA MET A 124 -10.27 1.26 -6.78
C MET A 124 -11.25 2.43 -6.74
N CYS A 125 -11.15 3.23 -5.69
CA CYS A 125 -11.89 4.47 -5.54
C CYS A 125 -10.93 5.64 -5.23
N ASP A 126 -11.35 6.83 -5.60
CA ASP A 126 -10.74 8.08 -5.17
C ASP A 126 -11.81 9.02 -4.58
N ILE A 127 -11.48 10.32 -4.42
CA ILE A 127 -12.40 11.33 -3.91
C ILE A 127 -13.67 11.49 -4.78
N ASN A 128 -13.60 11.12 -6.06
CA ASN A 128 -14.71 11.23 -7.01
C ASN A 128 -15.56 9.94 -7.06
N GLY A 129 -15.14 8.88 -6.38
CA GLY A 129 -15.83 7.59 -6.35
C GLY A 129 -15.06 6.48 -7.06
N ILE A 130 -15.79 5.57 -7.72
CA ILE A 130 -15.22 4.41 -8.41
C ILE A 130 -14.40 4.86 -9.62
N ILE A 131 -13.15 4.38 -9.68
CA ILE A 131 -12.26 4.61 -10.82
C ILE A 131 -12.58 3.60 -11.91
N SER A 132 -12.86 4.11 -13.12
CA SER A 132 -13.14 3.35 -14.34
C SER A 132 -12.46 4.00 -15.54
N LYS A 133 -12.48 3.35 -16.69
CA LYS A 133 -11.94 3.92 -17.95
C LYS A 133 -12.60 5.23 -18.35
N SER A 134 -13.85 5.44 -17.92
CA SER A 134 -14.62 6.66 -18.18
C SER A 134 -14.39 7.78 -17.16
N SER A 135 -13.61 7.55 -16.10
CA SER A 135 -13.35 8.55 -15.07
C SER A 135 -12.53 9.71 -15.62
N PRO A 136 -12.91 10.98 -15.32
CA PRO A 136 -12.16 12.14 -15.80
C PRO A 136 -10.87 12.35 -15.01
N ASN A 137 -9.90 13.03 -15.64
CA ASN A 137 -8.70 13.55 -14.99
C ASN A 137 -7.80 12.51 -14.29
N LEU A 138 -7.82 11.26 -14.75
CA LEU A 138 -6.92 10.24 -14.24
C LEU A 138 -5.47 10.57 -14.62
N ASN A 139 -4.56 10.42 -13.66
CA ASN A 139 -3.13 10.42 -13.98
C ASN A 139 -2.75 9.12 -14.72
N TRP A 140 -1.54 9.10 -15.29
CA TRP A 140 -1.08 7.97 -16.12
C TRP A 140 -1.08 6.62 -15.38
N MET A 141 -0.77 6.62 -14.07
CA MET A 141 -0.80 5.39 -13.27
C MET A 141 -2.23 4.92 -13.00
N GLN A 142 -3.12 5.84 -12.68
CA GLN A 142 -4.54 5.51 -12.51
C GLN A 142 -5.15 4.98 -13.81
N GLN A 143 -4.78 5.55 -14.97
CA GLN A 143 -5.18 5.02 -16.28
C GLN A 143 -4.71 3.57 -16.46
N GLN A 144 -3.44 3.27 -16.16
CA GLN A 144 -2.95 1.89 -16.19
C GLN A 144 -3.73 0.96 -15.27
N MET A 145 -4.09 1.42 -14.07
CA MET A 145 -4.86 0.60 -13.13
C MET A 145 -6.27 0.28 -13.62
N THR A 146 -6.90 1.12 -14.46
CA THR A 146 -8.21 0.80 -15.03
C THR A 146 -8.19 -0.39 -15.99
N GLU A 147 -7.03 -0.76 -16.53
CA GLU A 147 -6.90 -1.94 -17.40
C GLU A 147 -6.92 -3.27 -16.63
N VAL A 148 -6.64 -3.23 -15.33
CA VAL A 148 -6.50 -4.43 -14.50
C VAL A 148 -7.42 -4.46 -13.27
N THR A 149 -8.17 -3.39 -13.02
CA THR A 149 -9.15 -3.29 -11.94
C THR A 149 -10.52 -2.90 -12.49
N ASN A 150 -11.58 -3.12 -11.71
CA ASN A 150 -12.95 -2.77 -12.08
C ASN A 150 -13.32 -3.22 -13.51
N LEU A 151 -13.00 -4.46 -13.86
CA LEU A 151 -13.22 -5.02 -15.20
C LEU A 151 -14.71 -5.07 -15.59
N GLU A 152 -15.61 -4.93 -14.62
CA GLU A 152 -17.07 -4.80 -14.83
C GLU A 152 -17.48 -3.36 -15.22
N GLU A 153 -16.54 -2.42 -15.32
CA GLU A 153 -16.78 -1.00 -15.64
C GLU A 153 -17.86 -0.35 -14.73
N ARG A 154 -17.88 -0.73 -13.45
CA ARG A 154 -18.78 -0.13 -12.46
C ARG A 154 -18.45 1.35 -12.29
N THR A 155 -19.49 2.15 -12.10
CA THR A 155 -19.39 3.58 -11.79
C THR A 155 -20.20 3.89 -10.53
N GLY A 156 -19.95 5.04 -9.92
CA GLY A 156 -20.68 5.49 -8.73
C GLY A 156 -19.76 5.94 -7.60
N THR A 157 -20.33 6.06 -6.42
CA THR A 157 -19.65 6.52 -5.22
C THR A 157 -18.90 5.40 -4.53
N LEU A 158 -18.11 5.73 -3.50
CA LEU A 158 -17.53 4.73 -2.59
C LEU A 158 -18.60 3.85 -1.94
N ALA A 159 -19.77 4.43 -1.59
CA ALA A 159 -20.90 3.64 -1.06
C ALA A 159 -21.39 2.58 -2.05
N ASP A 160 -21.40 2.90 -3.33
CA ASP A 160 -21.79 1.94 -4.38
C ASP A 160 -20.72 0.86 -4.54
N ALA A 161 -19.44 1.20 -4.42
CA ALA A 161 -18.36 0.23 -4.45
C ALA A 161 -18.44 -0.78 -3.28
N LEU A 162 -18.80 -0.30 -2.10
CA LEU A 162 -18.85 -1.12 -0.88
C LEU A 162 -20.04 -2.08 -0.82
N LYS A 163 -21.09 -1.86 -1.59
CA LYS A 163 -22.23 -2.79 -1.67
C LYS A 163 -21.76 -4.17 -2.15
N GLY A 164 -21.84 -5.17 -1.27
CA GLY A 164 -21.41 -6.53 -1.58
C GLY A 164 -19.88 -6.71 -1.62
N ALA A 165 -19.10 -5.79 -1.06
CA ALA A 165 -17.66 -5.97 -0.89
C ALA A 165 -17.35 -6.85 0.33
N ASP A 166 -16.33 -7.68 0.22
CA ASP A 166 -15.83 -8.55 1.28
C ASP A 166 -14.68 -7.92 2.06
N ILE A 167 -13.85 -7.17 1.37
CA ILE A 167 -12.64 -6.55 1.90
C ILE A 167 -12.63 -5.07 1.54
N PHE A 168 -12.41 -4.24 2.54
CA PHE A 168 -12.15 -2.81 2.37
C PHE A 168 -10.76 -2.47 2.88
N VAL A 169 -10.00 -1.76 2.05
CA VAL A 169 -8.72 -1.14 2.43
C VAL A 169 -8.83 0.34 2.18
N GLY A 170 -8.86 1.12 3.26
CA GLY A 170 -8.92 2.57 3.20
C GLY A 170 -7.54 3.17 3.38
N VAL A 171 -7.17 4.10 2.49
CA VAL A 171 -5.92 4.86 2.54
C VAL A 171 -6.14 6.36 2.46
N SER A 172 -7.41 6.79 2.33
CA SER A 172 -7.83 8.20 2.38
C SER A 172 -9.35 8.38 2.43
N ALA A 173 -9.97 8.82 3.51
CA ALA A 173 -11.32 9.36 3.74
C ALA A 173 -12.35 8.54 4.55
N PRO A 174 -13.22 9.19 5.37
CA PRO A 174 -14.07 8.54 6.38
C PRO A 174 -15.49 8.18 5.92
N ASN A 175 -16.04 7.15 6.58
CA ASN A 175 -17.44 6.66 6.65
C ASN A 175 -17.93 5.75 5.52
N MET A 176 -17.98 4.39 5.79
CA MET A 176 -19.07 3.50 5.32
C MET A 176 -18.78 1.99 5.46
N VAL A 177 -19.50 1.26 6.26
CA VAL A 177 -19.30 -0.19 6.47
C VAL A 177 -20.60 -1.01 6.37
N ALA A 178 -21.77 -0.40 6.60
CA ALA A 178 -23.03 -1.12 6.78
C ALA A 178 -23.57 -1.88 5.55
N SER A 179 -23.00 -1.65 4.34
CA SER A 179 -23.47 -2.29 3.09
C SER A 179 -22.55 -3.41 2.58
N MET A 180 -21.48 -3.73 3.32
CA MET A 180 -20.55 -4.80 2.97
C MET A 180 -21.15 -6.19 3.21
N ASN A 181 -20.53 -7.20 2.65
CA ASN A 181 -20.91 -8.59 2.87
C ASN A 181 -20.71 -9.02 4.35
N LYS A 182 -21.43 -10.06 4.73
CA LYS A 182 -21.26 -10.68 6.06
C LYS A 182 -19.80 -11.07 6.28
N ASP A 183 -19.36 -10.93 7.55
CA ASP A 183 -17.98 -11.22 7.97
C ASP A 183 -16.94 -10.42 7.16
N ALA A 184 -17.23 -9.15 6.88
CA ALA A 184 -16.34 -8.25 6.17
C ALA A 184 -14.99 -8.06 6.87
N ILE A 185 -13.94 -7.88 6.06
CA ILE A 185 -12.59 -7.53 6.48
C ILE A 185 -12.38 -6.05 6.17
N LEU A 186 -11.93 -5.28 7.17
CA LEU A 186 -11.81 -3.83 7.05
C LEU A 186 -10.48 -3.34 7.61
N PHE A 187 -9.67 -2.72 6.75
CA PHE A 187 -8.43 -2.07 7.13
C PHE A 187 -8.54 -0.56 6.91
N ALA A 188 -8.70 0.17 8.01
CA ALA A 188 -8.81 1.62 8.06
C ALA A 188 -7.42 2.22 8.30
N MET A 189 -6.76 2.67 7.23
CA MET A 189 -5.32 2.96 7.21
C MET A 189 -4.97 4.43 7.40
N ALA A 190 -5.95 5.36 7.41
CA ALA A 190 -5.66 6.79 7.56
C ALA A 190 -5.06 7.13 8.94
N ASN A 191 -4.10 8.03 8.95
CA ASN A 191 -3.45 8.56 10.14
C ASN A 191 -3.60 10.10 10.20
N PRO A 192 -3.78 10.70 11.38
CA PRO A 192 -3.85 10.10 12.72
C PRO A 192 -5.21 9.49 13.07
N VAL A 193 -6.24 9.73 12.27
CA VAL A 193 -7.61 9.23 12.51
C VAL A 193 -7.95 8.23 11.41
N PRO A 194 -8.25 6.94 11.76
CA PRO A 194 -8.66 5.96 10.78
C PRO A 194 -10.01 6.34 10.15
N GLU A 195 -10.29 5.85 8.96
CA GLU A 195 -11.53 6.11 8.20
C GLU A 195 -12.79 5.74 8.99
N ILE A 196 -12.67 4.74 9.83
CA ILE A 196 -13.68 4.35 10.80
C ILE A 196 -13.00 3.83 12.08
N MET A 197 -13.54 4.17 13.22
CA MET A 197 -13.06 3.64 14.50
C MET A 197 -13.36 2.13 14.59
N PRO A 198 -12.43 1.31 15.13
CA PRO A 198 -12.59 -0.15 15.17
C PRO A 198 -13.88 -0.64 15.83
N ASP A 199 -14.34 0.03 16.88
CA ASP A 199 -15.57 -0.35 17.57
C ASP A 199 -16.80 -0.13 16.68
N LEU A 200 -16.88 1.02 16.01
CA LEU A 200 -17.96 1.32 15.07
C LEU A 200 -17.95 0.36 13.87
N ALA A 201 -16.76 -0.04 13.39
CA ALA A 201 -16.64 -1.01 12.32
C ALA A 201 -17.17 -2.41 12.73
N LYS A 202 -16.87 -2.83 13.96
CA LYS A 202 -17.40 -4.09 14.53
C LYS A 202 -18.92 -4.03 14.75
N GLU A 203 -19.43 -2.93 15.28
CA GLU A 203 -20.88 -2.70 15.43
C GLU A 203 -21.60 -2.74 14.08
N ALA A 204 -20.98 -2.24 13.03
CA ALA A 204 -21.49 -2.31 11.65
C ALA A 204 -21.39 -3.71 11.01
N GLY A 205 -20.81 -4.71 11.70
CA GLY A 205 -20.78 -6.11 11.26
C GLY A 205 -19.44 -6.58 10.68
N ALA A 206 -18.37 -5.77 10.74
CA ALA A 206 -17.05 -6.22 10.31
C ALA A 206 -16.49 -7.31 11.25
N LYS A 207 -16.00 -8.40 10.69
CA LYS A 207 -15.44 -9.54 11.44
C LYS A 207 -13.99 -9.30 11.83
N VAL A 208 -13.21 -8.73 10.93
CA VAL A 208 -11.81 -8.38 11.15
C VAL A 208 -11.63 -6.89 10.88
N VAL A 209 -11.08 -6.19 11.85
CA VAL A 209 -10.76 -4.76 11.73
C VAL A 209 -9.30 -4.55 12.08
N GLY A 210 -8.57 -3.87 11.21
CA GLY A 210 -7.19 -3.44 11.42
C GLY A 210 -7.04 -1.94 11.17
N THR A 211 -6.06 -1.32 11.81
CA THR A 211 -5.71 0.09 11.62
C THR A 211 -4.20 0.28 11.56
N GLY A 212 -3.75 1.43 11.07
CA GLY A 212 -2.33 1.80 11.12
C GLY A 212 -1.82 2.16 12.53
N ARG A 213 -2.71 2.26 13.52
CA ARG A 213 -2.39 2.72 14.88
C ARG A 213 -1.96 1.57 15.78
N SER A 214 -0.98 1.84 16.65
CA SER A 214 -0.45 0.87 17.61
C SER A 214 -1.28 0.73 18.90
N ASP A 215 -2.21 1.65 19.14
CA ASP A 215 -3.09 1.65 20.31
C ASP A 215 -4.38 0.83 20.11
N PHE A 216 -4.55 0.23 18.92
CA PHE A 216 -5.64 -0.70 18.61
C PHE A 216 -5.11 -2.09 18.24
N PRO A 217 -5.90 -3.15 18.46
CA PRO A 217 -5.57 -4.49 17.98
C PRO A 217 -5.43 -4.54 16.46
N ASN A 218 -4.65 -5.51 15.96
CA ASN A 218 -4.43 -5.73 14.54
C ASN A 218 -3.79 -4.50 13.85
N GLN A 219 -2.65 -4.07 14.37
CA GLN A 219 -1.89 -2.99 13.75
C GLN A 219 -1.43 -3.41 12.35
N VAL A 220 -1.82 -2.63 11.33
CA VAL A 220 -1.39 -2.76 9.94
C VAL A 220 -0.56 -1.53 9.60
N ASN A 221 0.74 -1.61 9.86
CA ASN A 221 1.67 -0.49 9.70
C ASN A 221 2.99 -0.99 9.10
N ASN A 222 3.56 -0.26 8.17
CA ASN A 222 4.81 -0.61 7.48
C ASN A 222 6.01 -0.78 8.42
N VAL A 223 5.96 -0.24 9.63
CA VAL A 223 7.00 -0.42 10.65
C VAL A 223 7.30 -1.89 10.97
N VAL A 224 6.33 -2.77 10.81
CA VAL A 224 6.52 -4.21 11.05
C VAL A 224 7.18 -4.93 9.87
N ALA A 225 7.41 -4.26 8.74
CA ALA A 225 7.95 -4.86 7.53
C ALA A 225 9.33 -4.28 7.13
N PHE A 226 9.44 -2.95 6.93
CA PHE A 226 10.61 -2.37 6.30
C PHE A 226 11.95 -2.67 6.99
N PRO A 227 12.05 -2.75 8.35
CA PRO A 227 13.33 -3.04 8.97
C PRO A 227 13.86 -4.43 8.62
N GLY A 228 12.97 -5.43 8.62
CA GLY A 228 13.28 -6.81 8.25
C GLY A 228 13.60 -6.96 6.76
N ILE A 229 12.85 -6.26 5.90
CA ILE A 229 13.07 -6.27 4.45
C ILE A 229 14.48 -5.77 4.12
N PHE A 230 14.88 -4.61 4.65
CA PHE A 230 16.23 -4.08 4.41
C PHE A 230 17.32 -4.93 5.05
N LYS A 231 17.08 -5.45 6.27
CA LYS A 231 18.02 -6.39 6.87
C LYS A 231 18.25 -7.60 5.96
N GLY A 232 17.22 -8.26 5.52
CA GLY A 232 17.32 -9.42 4.63
C GLY A 232 17.97 -9.09 3.29
N ALA A 233 17.62 -7.95 2.69
CA ALA A 233 18.22 -7.50 1.43
C ALA A 233 19.71 -7.21 1.57
N LEU A 234 20.15 -6.56 2.65
CA LEU A 234 21.56 -6.26 2.89
C LEU A 234 22.37 -7.50 3.24
N GLU A 235 21.86 -8.39 4.10
CA GLU A 235 22.53 -9.65 4.46
C GLU A 235 22.64 -10.58 3.24
N GLY A 236 21.58 -10.65 2.42
CA GLY A 236 21.55 -11.41 1.18
C GLY A 236 22.30 -10.76 0.01
N ARG A 237 22.86 -9.53 0.21
CA ARG A 237 23.51 -8.74 -0.86
C ARG A 237 22.63 -8.62 -2.11
N ALA A 238 21.33 -8.46 -1.90
CA ALA A 238 20.38 -8.29 -2.98
C ALA A 238 20.62 -6.96 -3.70
N THR A 239 20.50 -6.97 -5.00
CA THR A 239 20.54 -5.75 -5.81
C THR A 239 19.16 -5.12 -5.99
N GLN A 240 18.11 -5.92 -5.78
CA GLN A 240 16.71 -5.51 -5.89
C GLN A 240 15.86 -6.24 -4.86
N ILE A 241 14.73 -5.64 -4.46
CA ILE A 241 13.66 -6.30 -3.71
C ILE A 241 12.57 -6.63 -4.72
N THR A 242 12.47 -7.92 -5.10
CA THR A 242 11.56 -8.40 -6.15
C THR A 242 10.12 -8.56 -5.65
N GLU A 243 9.16 -8.78 -6.57
CA GLU A 243 7.77 -9.05 -6.21
C GLU A 243 7.66 -10.39 -5.44
N GLU A 244 8.44 -11.40 -5.83
CA GLU A 244 8.49 -12.69 -5.13
C GLU A 244 8.98 -12.54 -3.69
N MET A 245 9.97 -11.70 -3.44
CA MET A 245 10.45 -11.39 -2.08
C MET A 245 9.36 -10.72 -1.23
N LYS A 246 8.50 -9.90 -1.85
CA LYS A 246 7.38 -9.24 -1.15
C LYS A 246 6.24 -10.20 -0.83
N LEU A 247 6.10 -11.27 -1.61
CA LEU A 247 5.07 -12.29 -1.43
C LEU A 247 5.47 -13.41 -0.46
N ALA A 248 6.77 -13.60 -0.24
CA ALA A 248 7.32 -14.61 0.66
C ALA A 248 7.13 -14.25 2.14
#